data_f4130da4617b209d3b87f4cd8ad18879
#
_entry.id   f4130da4617b209d3b87f4cd8ad18879
#
_cell.length_a   1.000
_cell.length_b   1.000
_cell.length_c   1.000
_cell.angle_alpha   90.00
_cell.angle_beta   90.00
_cell.angle_gamma   90.00
#
_symmetry.space_group_name_H-M   'P 1'
#
loop_
_entity.id
_entity.type
_entity.pdbx_description
1 polymer ?
#
loop_
_entity_poly.entity_id
_entity_poly.type
_entity_poly.pdbx_seq_one_letter_code
_entity_poly.pdbx_strand_id
1 'polypeptide(L)'
;PSNGIFILLTSKLNLLLNTIISRCQIIRFRSFSGKQVNSILKDYLDTSKFNINKKLKIQDLINSANGSPSLLLKNIEIWNELSDEITNKLDSPIKNSLEILEVSKLISEQLEIDQQICLVNLIQIIWWRKTKNVYLLKTLEKLKSYLRKNIQPRLSWEITFLKISMENI
;
A
#
# COMPACT_ATOMS: atom_id res chain seq x y z
N PRO A 1 33.09 -8.75 23.87
CA PRO A 1 33.43 -10.01 23.20
C PRO A 1 34.39 -9.70 22.08
N SER A 2 35.53 -10.40 22.01
CA SER A 2 36.64 -10.15 21.06
C SER A 2 36.26 -10.51 19.59
N ASN A 3 35.13 -11.19 19.34
CA ASN A 3 34.73 -11.69 18.03
C ASN A 3 33.22 -11.44 17.73
N GLY A 4 32.66 -10.32 18.19
CA GLY A 4 31.26 -9.96 17.92
C GLY A 4 31.13 -9.11 16.67
N ILE A 5 30.16 -9.42 15.80
CA ILE A 5 29.73 -8.59 14.66
C ILE A 5 28.37 -7.99 14.99
N PHE A 6 28.26 -6.66 14.85
CA PHE A 6 27.00 -5.95 15.00
C PHE A 6 26.50 -5.53 13.61
N ILE A 7 25.24 -5.87 13.30
CA ILE A 7 24.58 -5.47 12.07
C ILE A 7 23.45 -4.51 12.44
N LEU A 8 23.53 -3.28 11.97
CA LEU A 8 22.51 -2.24 12.16
C LEU A 8 21.76 -2.04 10.85
N LEU A 9 20.42 -2.17 10.92
CA LEU A 9 19.52 -1.96 9.78
C LEU A 9 18.77 -0.65 9.97
N THR A 10 18.79 0.22 8.98
CA THR A 10 18.04 1.48 8.99
C THR A 10 17.61 1.88 7.58
N SER A 11 16.42 2.46 7.46
CA SER A 11 15.97 3.13 6.25
C SER A 11 16.34 4.63 6.22
N LYS A 12 16.83 5.18 7.35
CA LYS A 12 17.10 6.63 7.51
C LYS A 12 18.49 6.81 8.12
N LEU A 13 19.51 6.74 7.28
CA LEU A 13 20.89 6.89 7.72
C LEU A 13 21.17 8.22 8.44
N ASN A 14 20.52 9.30 7.99
CA ASN A 14 20.64 10.65 8.54
C ASN A 14 20.10 10.82 9.96
N LEU A 15 19.34 9.85 10.49
CA LEU A 15 18.86 9.86 11.87
C LEU A 15 19.81 9.12 12.84
N LEU A 16 20.84 8.48 12.33
CA LEU A 16 21.86 7.82 13.16
C LEU A 16 22.91 8.84 13.62
N LEU A 17 23.42 8.62 14.82
CA LEU A 17 24.51 9.44 15.35
C LEU A 17 25.78 9.25 14.50
N ASN A 18 26.48 10.34 14.23
CA ASN A 18 27.73 10.32 13.46
C ASN A 18 28.79 9.41 14.09
N THR A 19 28.79 9.29 15.42
CA THR A 19 29.68 8.39 16.16
C THR A 19 29.45 6.91 15.86
N ILE A 20 28.21 6.52 15.50
CA ILE A 20 27.88 5.16 15.05
C ILE A 20 28.30 5.00 13.59
N ILE A 21 27.93 5.97 12.73
CA ILE A 21 28.22 5.93 11.30
C ILE A 21 29.72 5.80 11.03
N SER A 22 30.56 6.55 11.77
CA SER A 22 32.01 6.54 11.60
C SER A 22 32.70 5.22 12.00
N ARG A 23 32.04 4.35 12.74
CA ARG A 23 32.54 3.05 13.21
C ARG A 23 31.95 1.86 12.47
N CYS A 24 31.05 2.10 11.51
CA CYS A 24 30.37 1.07 10.76
C CYS A 24 30.75 1.11 9.27
N GLN A 25 30.86 -0.06 8.67
CA GLN A 25 30.88 -0.17 7.21
C GLN A 25 29.45 0.00 6.69
N ILE A 26 29.24 0.99 5.82
CA ILE A 26 27.92 1.28 5.25
C ILE A 26 27.72 0.46 3.98
N ILE A 27 26.73 -0.42 3.98
CA ILE A 27 26.28 -1.17 2.81
C ILE A 27 24.92 -0.62 2.40
N ARG A 28 24.83 -0.06 1.20
CA ARG A 28 23.59 0.52 0.68
C ARG A 28 22.84 -0.48 -0.20
N PHE A 29 21.61 -0.82 0.20
CA PHE A 29 20.68 -1.58 -0.60
C PHE A 29 19.78 -0.63 -1.40
N ARG A 30 19.71 -0.83 -2.71
CA ARG A 30 18.84 -0.08 -3.61
C ARG A 30 17.50 -0.79 -3.75
N SER A 31 16.44 -0.03 -3.98
CA SER A 31 15.15 -0.60 -4.37
C SER A 31 15.28 -1.38 -5.69
N PHE A 32 14.55 -2.47 -5.79
CA PHE A 32 14.52 -3.28 -7.02
C PHE A 32 13.85 -2.49 -8.16
N SER A 33 14.35 -2.67 -9.37
CA SER A 33 13.69 -2.18 -10.57
C SER A 33 12.37 -2.93 -10.83
N GLY A 34 11.44 -2.33 -11.57
CA GLY A 34 10.17 -2.99 -11.90
C GLY A 34 10.37 -4.35 -12.62
N LYS A 35 11.44 -4.51 -13.42
CA LYS A 35 11.77 -5.80 -14.05
C LYS A 35 12.16 -6.86 -13.02
N GLN A 36 12.98 -6.51 -12.04
CA GLN A 36 13.37 -7.42 -10.97
C GLN A 36 12.19 -7.79 -10.06
N VAL A 37 11.34 -6.81 -9.71
CA VAL A 37 10.10 -7.06 -8.95
C VAL A 37 9.18 -8.00 -9.72
N ASN A 38 9.05 -7.83 -11.04
CA ASN A 38 8.23 -8.72 -11.87
C ASN A 38 8.79 -10.15 -11.95
N SER A 39 10.14 -10.31 -12.00
CA SER A 39 10.75 -11.64 -11.94
C SER A 39 10.44 -12.33 -10.62
N ILE A 40 10.63 -11.63 -9.49
CA ILE A 40 10.31 -12.17 -8.16
C ILE A 40 8.82 -12.53 -8.04
N LEU A 41 7.92 -11.71 -8.61
CA LEU A 41 6.50 -12.01 -8.63
C LEU A 41 6.19 -13.30 -9.40
N LYS A 42 6.80 -13.50 -10.56
CA LYS A 42 6.63 -14.73 -11.35
C LYS A 42 7.11 -15.96 -10.58
N ASP A 43 8.32 -15.91 -10.03
CA ASP A 43 8.87 -17.01 -9.23
C ASP A 43 7.98 -17.35 -8.02
N TYR A 44 7.39 -16.31 -7.40
CA TYR A 44 6.45 -16.48 -6.28
C TYR A 44 5.12 -17.11 -6.72
N LEU A 45 4.56 -16.69 -7.85
CA LEU A 45 3.32 -17.25 -8.38
C LEU A 45 3.48 -18.70 -8.86
N ASP A 46 4.63 -19.04 -9.43
CA ASP A 46 4.93 -20.39 -9.89
C ASP A 46 5.13 -21.38 -8.72
N THR A 47 5.63 -20.88 -7.58
CA THR A 47 5.88 -21.70 -6.38
C THR A 47 4.68 -21.74 -5.42
N SER A 48 3.88 -20.71 -5.39
CA SER A 48 2.70 -20.59 -4.53
C SER A 48 1.43 -20.79 -5.35
N LYS A 49 0.46 -21.55 -4.81
CA LYS A 49 -0.90 -21.67 -5.40
C LYS A 49 -1.71 -20.36 -5.33
N PHE A 50 -1.01 -19.22 -5.30
CA PHE A 50 -1.63 -17.91 -5.19
C PHE A 50 -2.18 -17.48 -6.55
N ASN A 51 -3.51 -17.36 -6.65
CA ASN A 51 -4.16 -16.71 -7.78
C ASN A 51 -4.25 -15.20 -7.51
N ILE A 52 -3.64 -14.40 -8.37
CA ILE A 52 -3.95 -12.97 -8.38
C ILE A 52 -5.38 -12.84 -8.89
N ASN A 53 -6.24 -12.19 -8.09
CA ASN A 53 -7.60 -11.89 -8.52
C ASN A 53 -7.55 -11.18 -9.88
N LYS A 54 -8.22 -11.74 -10.90
CA LYS A 54 -8.09 -11.39 -12.34
C LYS A 54 -8.32 -9.91 -12.66
N LYS A 55 -8.88 -9.14 -11.73
CA LYS A 55 -9.19 -7.71 -11.94
C LYS A 55 -8.04 -6.76 -11.62
N LEU A 56 -7.06 -7.20 -10.84
CA LEU A 56 -5.91 -6.38 -10.52
C LEU A 56 -4.82 -6.53 -11.59
N LYS A 57 -4.43 -5.41 -12.19
CA LYS A 57 -3.35 -5.45 -13.19
C LYS A 57 -2.01 -5.65 -12.47
N ILE A 58 -1.23 -6.61 -12.93
CA ILE A 58 0.13 -6.90 -12.42
C ILE A 58 0.98 -5.62 -12.36
N GLN A 59 0.82 -4.72 -13.34
CA GLN A 59 1.56 -3.45 -13.37
C GLN A 59 1.20 -2.53 -12.20
N ASP A 60 -0.04 -2.52 -11.73
CA ASP A 60 -0.45 -1.73 -10.57
C ASP A 60 0.17 -2.26 -9.28
N LEU A 61 0.23 -3.59 -9.14
CA LEU A 61 0.93 -4.25 -8.03
C LEU A 61 2.42 -3.90 -8.01
N ILE A 62 3.11 -4.02 -9.16
CA ILE A 62 4.53 -3.69 -9.28
C ILE A 62 4.77 -2.22 -8.92
N ASN A 63 3.92 -1.32 -9.42
CA ASN A 63 4.02 0.12 -9.14
C ASN A 63 3.76 0.43 -7.66
N SER A 64 2.82 -0.27 -7.01
CA SER A 64 2.51 -0.09 -5.59
C SER A 64 3.62 -0.59 -4.67
N ALA A 65 4.45 -1.51 -5.13
CA ALA A 65 5.54 -2.08 -4.37
C ALA A 65 6.74 -1.14 -4.19
N ASN A 66 6.86 -0.07 -4.99
CA ASN A 66 7.99 0.89 -4.94
C ASN A 66 9.38 0.21 -4.90
N GLY A 67 9.54 -0.91 -5.61
CA GLY A 67 10.77 -1.69 -5.62
C GLY A 67 11.01 -2.54 -4.38
N SER A 68 9.99 -2.79 -3.54
CA SER A 68 10.05 -3.68 -2.38
C SER A 68 9.27 -4.96 -2.64
N PRO A 69 9.93 -6.14 -2.75
CA PRO A 69 9.24 -7.42 -2.91
C PRO A 69 8.29 -7.73 -1.74
N SER A 70 8.70 -7.45 -0.50
CA SER A 70 7.84 -7.68 0.67
C SER A 70 6.55 -6.87 0.62
N LEU A 71 6.62 -5.61 0.15
CA LEU A 71 5.43 -4.78 -0.01
C LEU A 71 4.54 -5.28 -1.14
N LEU A 72 5.13 -5.83 -2.22
CA LEU A 72 4.39 -6.48 -3.29
C LEU A 72 3.55 -7.64 -2.76
N LEU A 73 4.18 -8.57 -2.03
CA LEU A 73 3.50 -9.75 -1.48
C LEU A 73 2.40 -9.33 -0.50
N LYS A 74 2.69 -8.40 0.40
CA LYS A 74 1.69 -7.83 1.32
C LYS A 74 0.49 -7.22 0.59
N ASN A 75 0.72 -6.49 -0.50
CA ASN A 75 -0.38 -5.91 -1.29
C ASN A 75 -1.24 -6.98 -1.97
N ILE A 76 -0.63 -8.10 -2.42
CA ILE A 76 -1.36 -9.24 -2.99
C ILE A 76 -2.22 -9.92 -1.92
N GLU A 77 -1.65 -10.17 -0.73
CA GLU A 77 -2.35 -10.77 0.39
C GLU A 77 -3.57 -9.93 0.79
N ILE A 78 -3.37 -8.63 1.03
CA ILE A 78 -4.45 -7.71 1.40
C ILE A 78 -5.57 -7.69 0.34
N TRP A 79 -5.20 -7.66 -0.95
CA TRP A 79 -6.18 -7.64 -2.02
C TRP A 79 -6.99 -8.94 -2.08
N ASN A 80 -6.36 -10.08 -1.79
CA ASN A 80 -7.01 -11.38 -1.78
C ASN A 80 -7.84 -11.63 -0.51
N GLU A 81 -7.55 -10.96 0.61
CA GLU A 81 -8.36 -11.01 1.83
C GLU A 81 -9.69 -10.28 1.66
N LEU A 82 -9.74 -9.28 0.77
CA LEU A 82 -10.97 -8.56 0.48
C LEU A 82 -11.92 -9.39 -0.39
N SER A 83 -13.21 -9.33 -0.10
CA SER A 83 -14.23 -9.98 -0.93
C SER A 83 -14.23 -9.42 -2.36
N ASP A 84 -14.67 -10.25 -3.32
CA ASP A 84 -14.81 -9.83 -4.72
C ASP A 84 -15.74 -8.62 -4.88
N GLU A 85 -16.72 -8.49 -4.02
CA GLU A 85 -17.64 -7.35 -4.01
C GLU A 85 -16.90 -6.05 -3.69
N ILE A 86 -16.06 -6.03 -2.65
CA ILE A 86 -15.27 -4.86 -2.24
C ILE A 86 -14.26 -4.51 -3.31
N THR A 87 -13.51 -5.49 -3.81
CA THR A 87 -12.49 -5.25 -4.84
C THR A 87 -13.08 -4.69 -6.13
N ASN A 88 -14.32 -5.10 -6.49
CA ASN A 88 -15.06 -4.56 -7.62
C ASN A 88 -15.45 -3.09 -7.40
N LYS A 89 -15.94 -2.75 -6.21
CA LYS A 89 -16.30 -1.38 -5.84
C LYS A 89 -15.07 -0.47 -5.76
N LEU A 90 -13.90 -1.00 -5.39
CA LEU A 90 -12.64 -0.25 -5.30
C LEU A 90 -11.91 -0.07 -6.65
N ASP A 91 -12.37 -0.69 -7.72
CA ASP A 91 -11.75 -0.53 -9.05
C ASP A 91 -11.85 0.90 -9.61
N SER A 92 -12.82 1.68 -9.17
CA SER A 92 -12.99 3.11 -9.51
C SER A 92 -13.50 3.90 -8.31
N PRO A 93 -13.39 5.26 -8.31
CA PRO A 93 -13.98 6.08 -7.25
C PRO A 93 -15.47 5.81 -7.06
N ILE A 94 -15.86 5.52 -5.81
CA ILE A 94 -17.24 5.18 -5.46
C ILE A 94 -18.07 6.47 -5.43
N LYS A 95 -19.24 6.46 -6.09
CA LYS A 95 -20.14 7.62 -6.16
C LYS A 95 -21.40 7.49 -5.28
N ASN A 96 -21.82 6.26 -5.04
CA ASN A 96 -23.03 5.98 -4.25
C ASN A 96 -22.72 6.06 -2.74
N SER A 97 -23.43 6.93 -2.02
CA SER A 97 -23.21 7.14 -0.58
C SER A 97 -23.47 5.89 0.26
N LEU A 98 -24.43 5.04 -0.10
CA LEU A 98 -24.68 3.79 0.62
C LEU A 98 -23.54 2.80 0.44
N GLU A 99 -23.01 2.67 -0.78
CA GLU A 99 -21.83 1.82 -1.06
C GLU A 99 -20.59 2.33 -0.33
N ILE A 100 -20.43 3.66 -0.20
CA ILE A 100 -19.32 4.27 0.56
C ILE A 100 -19.39 3.82 2.03
N LEU A 101 -20.55 3.90 2.67
CA LEU A 101 -20.71 3.49 4.07
C LEU A 101 -20.44 2.00 4.27
N GLU A 102 -20.94 1.17 3.35
CA GLU A 102 -20.77 -0.28 3.39
C GLU A 102 -19.29 -0.68 3.20
N VAL A 103 -18.64 -0.18 2.14
CA VAL A 103 -17.24 -0.47 1.86
C VAL A 103 -16.32 0.03 2.97
N SER A 104 -16.56 1.22 3.50
CA SER A 104 -15.78 1.78 4.61
C SER A 104 -15.89 0.93 5.88
N LYS A 105 -17.08 0.42 6.18
CA LYS A 105 -17.33 -0.51 7.28
C LYS A 105 -16.53 -1.80 7.07
N LEU A 106 -16.68 -2.45 5.93
CA LEU A 106 -16.04 -3.73 5.64
C LEU A 106 -14.51 -3.62 5.66
N ILE A 107 -13.93 -2.57 5.07
CA ILE A 107 -12.47 -2.34 5.12
C ILE A 107 -11.99 -2.22 6.57
N SER A 108 -12.72 -1.46 7.40
CA SER A 108 -12.32 -1.23 8.79
C SER A 108 -12.49 -2.44 9.70
N GLU A 109 -13.38 -3.37 9.36
CA GLU A 109 -13.62 -4.62 10.11
C GLU A 109 -12.68 -5.75 9.67
N GLN A 110 -12.28 -5.79 8.40
CA GLN A 110 -11.47 -6.88 7.85
C GLN A 110 -9.97 -6.63 7.91
N LEU A 111 -9.53 -5.37 7.89
CA LEU A 111 -8.12 -5.01 7.76
C LEU A 111 -7.60 -4.24 8.97
N GLU A 112 -6.41 -4.62 9.41
CA GLU A 112 -5.62 -3.84 10.38
C GLU A 112 -5.16 -2.50 9.80
N ILE A 113 -4.83 -1.53 10.66
CA ILE A 113 -4.46 -0.15 10.23
C ILE A 113 -3.31 -0.15 9.21
N ASP A 114 -2.28 -0.96 9.42
CA ASP A 114 -1.15 -1.04 8.48
C ASP A 114 -1.55 -1.64 7.13
N GLN A 115 -2.48 -2.60 7.12
CA GLN A 115 -3.06 -3.17 5.91
C GLN A 115 -3.93 -2.13 5.18
N GLN A 116 -4.73 -1.36 5.93
CA GLN A 116 -5.53 -0.26 5.37
C GLN A 116 -4.63 0.79 4.68
N ILE A 117 -3.48 1.16 5.29
CA ILE A 117 -2.52 2.10 4.68
C ILE A 117 -1.95 1.53 3.37
N CYS A 118 -1.63 0.23 3.34
CA CYS A 118 -1.19 -0.45 2.12
C CYS A 118 -2.29 -0.45 1.04
N LEU A 119 -3.53 -0.72 1.43
CA LEU A 119 -4.69 -0.66 0.54
C LEU A 119 -4.88 0.74 -0.07
N VAL A 120 -4.73 1.81 0.73
CA VAL A 120 -4.79 3.19 0.21
C VAL A 120 -3.73 3.42 -0.87
N ASN A 121 -2.49 2.94 -0.68
CA ASN A 121 -1.43 3.07 -1.70
C ASN A 121 -1.82 2.36 -3.00
N LEU A 122 -2.42 1.18 -2.92
CA LEU A 122 -2.88 0.42 -4.08
C LEU A 122 -4.03 1.14 -4.80
N ILE A 123 -5.04 1.60 -4.06
CA ILE A 123 -6.17 2.39 -4.59
C ILE A 123 -5.68 3.67 -5.27
N GLN A 124 -4.70 4.38 -4.69
CA GLN A 124 -4.12 5.58 -5.31
C GLN A 124 -3.60 5.30 -6.72
N ILE A 125 -2.93 4.17 -6.93
CA ILE A 125 -2.38 3.80 -8.24
C ILE A 125 -3.49 3.40 -9.22
N ILE A 126 -4.44 2.58 -8.78
CA ILE A 126 -5.57 2.14 -9.59
C ILE A 126 -6.38 3.36 -10.07
N TRP A 127 -6.76 4.23 -9.16
CA TRP A 127 -7.60 5.39 -9.47
C TRP A 127 -6.84 6.47 -10.24
N TRP A 128 -5.56 6.70 -9.93
CA TRP A 128 -4.71 7.60 -10.71
C TRP A 128 -4.61 7.18 -12.17
N ARG A 129 -4.45 5.91 -12.43
CA ARG A 129 -4.40 5.40 -13.80
C ARG A 129 -5.68 5.73 -14.59
N LYS A 130 -6.84 5.69 -13.92
CA LYS A 130 -8.15 5.90 -14.55
C LYS A 130 -8.53 7.37 -14.66
N THR A 131 -8.27 8.15 -13.63
CA THR A 131 -8.80 9.52 -13.51
C THR A 131 -7.78 10.63 -13.76
N LYS A 132 -6.47 10.35 -13.50
CA LYS A 132 -5.39 11.36 -13.53
C LYS A 132 -5.68 12.59 -12.64
N ASN A 133 -6.54 12.46 -11.64
CA ASN A 133 -6.98 13.55 -10.79
C ASN A 133 -6.06 13.70 -9.57
N VAL A 134 -5.39 14.86 -9.47
CA VAL A 134 -4.45 15.18 -8.38
C VAL A 134 -5.16 15.38 -7.03
N TYR A 135 -6.40 15.92 -7.05
CA TYR A 135 -7.18 16.13 -5.83
C TYR A 135 -7.46 14.80 -5.13
N LEU A 136 -7.83 13.78 -5.89
CA LEU A 136 -8.07 12.44 -5.41
C LEU A 136 -6.84 11.87 -4.70
N LEU A 137 -5.64 12.01 -5.30
CA LEU A 137 -4.40 11.57 -4.66
C LEU A 137 -4.14 12.30 -3.33
N LYS A 138 -4.32 13.63 -3.31
CA LYS A 138 -4.14 14.44 -2.10
C LYS A 138 -5.14 14.04 -1.00
N THR A 139 -6.37 13.72 -1.37
CA THR A 139 -7.41 13.32 -0.43
C THR A 139 -7.12 11.93 0.17
N LEU A 140 -6.68 10.97 -0.65
CA LEU A 140 -6.22 9.66 -0.19
C LEU A 140 -4.94 9.75 0.66
N GLU A 141 -4.03 10.69 0.38
CA GLU A 141 -2.84 10.90 1.22
C GLU A 141 -3.22 11.42 2.61
N LYS A 142 -4.25 12.30 2.71
CA LYS A 142 -4.80 12.73 4.00
C LYS A 142 -5.40 11.55 4.78
N LEU A 143 -6.07 10.62 4.11
CA LEU A 143 -6.58 9.40 4.74
C LEU A 143 -5.45 8.61 5.42
N LYS A 144 -4.30 8.41 4.75
CA LYS A 144 -3.15 7.75 5.38
C LYS A 144 -2.67 8.48 6.64
N SER A 145 -2.71 9.82 6.63
CA SER A 145 -2.37 10.61 7.81
C SER A 145 -3.35 10.40 8.97
N TYR A 146 -4.64 10.27 8.67
CA TYR A 146 -5.67 10.00 9.69
C TYR A 146 -5.49 8.59 10.30
N LEU A 147 -5.28 7.58 9.47
CA LEU A 147 -5.04 6.21 9.91
C LEU A 147 -3.78 6.11 10.79
N ARG A 148 -2.66 6.76 10.42
CA ARG A 148 -1.43 6.80 11.23
C ARG A 148 -1.59 7.49 12.58
N LYS A 149 -2.55 8.40 12.70
CA LYS A 149 -2.88 9.10 13.95
C LYS A 149 -3.92 8.35 14.79
N ASN A 150 -4.27 7.12 14.41
CA ASN A 150 -5.31 6.32 15.05
C ASN A 150 -6.68 7.04 15.15
N ILE A 151 -6.97 7.92 14.19
CA ILE A 151 -8.32 8.48 14.08
C ILE A 151 -9.22 7.35 13.62
N GLN A 152 -10.45 7.29 14.18
CA GLN A 152 -11.41 6.21 13.92
C GLN A 152 -11.40 5.77 12.45
N PRO A 153 -10.94 4.54 12.12
CA PRO A 153 -10.64 4.14 10.74
C PRO A 153 -11.86 4.22 9.84
N ARG A 154 -13.00 3.66 10.28
CA ARG A 154 -14.25 3.67 9.52
C ARG A 154 -14.65 5.09 9.12
N LEU A 155 -14.71 6.03 10.08
CA LEU A 155 -15.06 7.41 9.82
C LEU A 155 -14.09 8.11 8.87
N SER A 156 -12.78 7.78 8.99
CA SER A 156 -11.73 8.32 8.11
C SER A 156 -11.96 7.89 6.65
N TRP A 157 -12.34 6.64 6.40
CA TRP A 157 -12.70 6.13 5.08
C TRP A 157 -13.98 6.78 4.55
N GLU A 158 -15.05 6.82 5.37
CA GLU A 158 -16.34 7.42 5.00
C GLU A 158 -16.18 8.89 4.56
N ILE A 159 -15.51 9.71 5.38
CA ILE A 159 -15.27 11.14 5.07
C ILE A 159 -14.44 11.29 3.79
N THR A 160 -13.42 10.43 3.63
CA THR A 160 -12.54 10.51 2.46
C THR A 160 -13.29 10.16 1.18
N PHE A 161 -14.04 9.06 1.16
CA PHE A 161 -14.80 8.64 -0.01
C PHE A 161 -15.96 9.60 -0.34
N LEU A 162 -16.67 10.12 0.69
CA LEU A 162 -17.70 11.14 0.49
C LEU A 162 -17.12 12.42 -0.14
N LYS A 163 -15.96 12.90 0.33
CA LYS A 163 -15.29 14.05 -0.29
C LYS A 163 -14.92 13.82 -1.75
N ILE A 164 -14.47 12.61 -2.08
CA ILE A 164 -14.14 12.24 -3.44
C ILE A 164 -15.40 12.15 -4.32
N SER A 165 -16.51 11.61 -3.79
CA SER A 165 -17.76 11.48 -4.53
C SER A 165 -18.45 12.81 -4.83
N MET A 166 -18.25 13.82 -3.97
CA MET A 166 -18.82 15.17 -4.13
C MET A 166 -18.09 16.01 -5.18
N GLU A 167 -16.83 15.68 -5.50
CA GLU A 167 -16.16 16.33 -6.63
C GLU A 167 -16.62 15.66 -7.93
N ASN A 168 -17.04 16.52 -8.88
CA ASN A 168 -17.39 16.09 -10.24
C ASN A 168 -16.15 15.52 -10.96
N ILE A 169 -15.87 14.25 -10.69
CA ILE A 169 -14.79 13.47 -11.32
C ILE A 169 -15.36 12.69 -12.50
#